data_78ea2c4884b2165ca20afa6c23ba6a7c
#
_entry.id   78ea2c4884b2165ca20afa6c23ba6a7c
#
_cell.length_a   1.000
_cell.length_b   1.000
_cell.length_c   1.000
_cell.angle_alpha   90.00
_cell.angle_beta   90.00
_cell.angle_gamma   90.00
#
_symmetry.space_group_name_H-M   'P 1'
#
loop_
_entity.id
_entity.type
_entity.pdbx_description
1 polymer ?
#
loop_
_entity_poly.entity_id
_entity_poly.type
_entity_poly.pdbx_seq_one_letter_code
_entity_poly.pdbx_strand_id
1 'polypeptide(L)'
;ILKPVNVEELTAILKRIKSNLDEEIEQKRNVSLLRENYIKSLPILREQFINELISYPVPEETVADRLQEYDIPLAGAKKWVAAAIDIEPEEIRGSAMLPLHKEKDLIPISVMQIVEEKLRNYCRCALATSARTAAAEIAVIAAIDGENSQTGLIDVLGDICKETKKILEVPITVGIGHGCQALSEISSSYTAAVDARGYKAIVGSGSTIYINDVEPVSGGKLQFDGKDEAELIAAIKFGPREKIEEAVRSVMDKMSDAKVHFRQCQAYMLSVSSSIIQRIQQHDL
;
A
#
# COMPACT_ATOMS: atom_id res chain seq x y z
N ILE A 1 30.65 40.63 63.53
CA ILE A 1 31.40 39.42 63.95
C ILE A 1 31.26 38.43 62.84
N LEU A 2 32.29 38.33 61.97
CA LEU A 2 32.40 37.26 60.99
C LEU A 2 32.74 35.97 61.73
N LYS A 3 31.81 35.02 61.75
CA LYS A 3 32.10 33.67 62.23
C LYS A 3 33.18 33.07 61.34
N PRO A 4 34.25 32.41 61.88
CA PRO A 4 35.17 31.69 61.03
C PRO A 4 34.39 30.58 60.30
N VAL A 5 34.44 30.62 58.99
CA VAL A 5 33.84 29.59 58.13
C VAL A 5 34.65 28.32 58.41
N ASN A 6 33.98 27.28 58.88
CA ASN A 6 34.60 25.97 59.01
C ASN A 6 34.86 25.37 57.69
N VAL A 7 36.12 25.20 57.30
CA VAL A 7 36.55 24.70 55.98
C VAL A 7 35.96 23.31 55.68
N GLU A 8 35.77 22.50 56.72
CA GLU A 8 35.17 21.16 56.60
C GLU A 8 33.70 21.23 56.28
N GLU A 9 32.93 22.13 56.94
CA GLU A 9 31.50 22.34 56.60
C GLU A 9 31.31 22.89 55.21
N LEU A 10 32.15 23.85 54.80
CA LEU A 10 32.10 24.39 53.44
C LEU A 10 32.41 23.31 52.40
N THR A 11 33.40 22.47 52.65
CA THR A 11 33.78 21.38 51.76
C THR A 11 32.66 20.33 51.67
N ALA A 12 31.98 20.01 52.77
CA ALA A 12 30.85 19.09 52.80
C ALA A 12 29.65 19.64 51.98
N ILE A 13 29.36 20.94 52.14
CA ILE A 13 28.29 21.60 51.37
C ILE A 13 28.62 21.59 49.85
N LEU A 14 29.85 21.95 49.48
CA LEU A 14 30.29 21.94 48.09
C LEU A 14 30.22 20.53 47.44
N LYS A 15 30.64 19.51 48.20
CA LYS A 15 30.51 18.11 47.71
C LYS A 15 29.07 17.71 47.49
N ARG A 16 28.17 18.08 48.42
CA ARG A 16 26.74 17.80 48.29
C ARG A 16 26.10 18.53 47.10
N ILE A 17 26.45 19.83 46.92
CA ILE A 17 26.00 20.60 45.77
C ILE A 17 26.50 19.97 44.46
N LYS A 18 27.77 19.58 44.43
CA LYS A 18 28.34 18.89 43.27
C LYS A 18 27.59 17.60 42.96
N SER A 19 27.38 16.74 43.94
CA SER A 19 26.62 15.48 43.74
C SER A 19 25.22 15.71 43.22
N ASN A 20 24.49 16.69 43.77
CA ASN A 20 23.15 17.04 43.29
C ASN A 20 23.16 17.57 41.84
N LEU A 21 24.15 18.40 41.46
CA LEU A 21 24.32 18.90 40.11
C LEU A 21 24.70 17.79 39.16
N ASP A 22 25.60 16.91 39.54
CA ASP A 22 26.02 15.77 38.71
C ASP A 22 24.82 14.84 38.43
N GLU A 23 23.99 14.56 39.46
CA GLU A 23 22.75 13.78 39.32
C GLU A 23 21.74 14.48 38.41
N GLU A 24 21.53 15.78 38.54
CA GLU A 24 20.61 16.55 37.69
C GLU A 24 21.08 16.58 36.22
N ILE A 25 22.38 16.75 35.98
CA ILE A 25 22.99 16.71 34.64
C ILE A 25 22.82 15.33 34.03
N GLU A 26 23.05 14.26 34.77
CA GLU A 26 22.90 12.89 34.32
C GLU A 26 21.46 12.55 33.96
N GLN A 27 20.51 12.97 34.80
CA GLN A 27 19.08 12.82 34.52
C GLN A 27 18.67 13.58 33.24
N LYS A 28 19.09 14.83 33.08
CA LYS A 28 18.82 15.61 31.86
C LYS A 28 19.41 14.97 30.60
N ARG A 29 20.64 14.44 30.74
CA ARG A 29 21.31 13.72 29.64
C ARG A 29 20.56 12.44 29.24
N ASN A 30 20.13 11.66 30.24
CA ASN A 30 19.35 10.44 30.01
C ASN A 30 18.01 10.73 29.35
N VAL A 31 17.29 11.76 29.81
CA VAL A 31 16.03 12.20 29.17
C VAL A 31 16.26 12.66 27.73
N SER A 32 17.34 13.43 27.48
CA SER A 32 17.67 13.87 26.11
C SER A 32 17.99 12.70 25.18
N LEU A 33 18.73 11.70 25.66
CA LEU A 33 19.07 10.49 24.91
C LEU A 33 17.81 9.65 24.59
N LEU A 34 16.93 9.48 25.59
CA LEU A 34 15.66 8.78 25.39
C LEU A 34 14.79 9.49 24.35
N ARG A 35 14.72 10.82 24.44
CA ARG A 35 13.96 11.62 23.47
C ARG A 35 14.53 11.53 22.06
N GLU A 36 15.85 11.55 21.92
CA GLU A 36 16.52 11.38 20.62
C GLU A 36 16.23 10.00 20.02
N ASN A 37 16.32 8.93 20.84
CA ASN A 37 16.01 7.58 20.40
C ASN A 37 14.54 7.43 20.03
N TYR A 38 13.62 8.05 20.76
CA TYR A 38 12.20 8.06 20.43
C TYR A 38 11.95 8.73 19.07
N ILE A 39 12.54 9.92 18.84
CA ILE A 39 12.41 10.64 17.54
C ILE A 39 12.95 9.79 16.38
N LYS A 40 14.07 9.09 16.58
CA LYS A 40 14.63 8.19 15.56
C LYS A 40 13.73 6.98 15.27
N SER A 41 12.99 6.51 16.27
CA SER A 41 12.08 5.37 16.15
C SER A 41 10.71 5.77 15.60
N LEU A 42 10.35 7.04 15.65
CA LEU A 42 9.02 7.53 15.26
C LEU A 42 8.60 7.18 13.82
N PRO A 43 9.48 7.26 12.79
CA PRO A 43 9.12 6.82 11.44
C PRO A 43 8.74 5.33 11.37
N ILE A 44 9.46 4.49 12.09
CA ILE A 44 9.18 3.04 12.14
C ILE A 44 7.83 2.77 12.83
N LEU A 45 7.55 3.47 13.93
CA LEU A 45 6.28 3.35 14.65
C LEU A 45 5.11 3.83 13.79
N ARG A 46 5.28 4.90 13.03
CA ARG A 46 4.30 5.38 12.05
C ARG A 46 4.00 4.32 10.98
N GLU A 47 5.03 3.78 10.37
CA GLU A 47 4.89 2.76 9.33
C GLU A 47 4.20 1.50 9.86
N GLN A 48 4.60 1.03 11.05
CA GLN A 48 3.96 -0.11 11.71
C GLN A 48 2.48 0.14 11.98
N PHE A 49 2.13 1.33 12.48
CA PHE A 49 0.74 1.67 12.77
C PHE A 49 -0.11 1.80 11.50
N ILE A 50 0.43 2.36 10.42
CA ILE A 50 -0.27 2.41 9.12
C ILE A 50 -0.49 0.99 8.59
N ASN A 51 0.50 0.11 8.69
CA ASN A 51 0.36 -1.29 8.31
C ASN A 51 -0.68 -2.03 9.17
N GLU A 52 -0.80 -1.69 10.46
CA GLU A 52 -1.85 -2.19 11.34
C GLU A 52 -3.23 -1.74 10.85
N LEU A 53 -3.41 -0.45 10.58
CA LEU A 53 -4.67 0.14 10.11
C LEU A 53 -5.17 -0.47 8.79
N ILE A 54 -4.28 -0.72 7.83
CA ILE A 54 -4.66 -1.31 6.54
C ILE A 54 -4.89 -2.82 6.60
N SER A 55 -4.42 -3.48 7.65
CA SER A 55 -4.49 -4.94 7.78
C SER A 55 -5.78 -5.42 8.44
N TYR A 56 -6.24 -4.72 9.48
CA TYR A 56 -7.44 -5.07 10.24
C TYR A 56 -8.09 -3.85 10.89
N PRO A 57 -9.38 -3.95 11.25
CA PRO A 57 -10.07 -2.86 11.94
C PRO A 57 -9.44 -2.59 13.31
N VAL A 58 -9.12 -1.34 13.60
CA VAL A 58 -8.57 -0.89 14.89
C VAL A 58 -9.63 -0.05 15.60
N PRO A 59 -9.84 -0.21 16.95
CA PRO A 59 -10.80 0.60 17.69
C PRO A 59 -10.51 2.10 17.56
N GLU A 60 -11.58 2.91 17.43
CA GLU A 60 -11.47 4.35 17.13
C GLU A 60 -10.71 5.13 18.21
N GLU A 61 -10.89 4.76 19.48
CA GLU A 61 -10.14 5.34 20.60
C GLU A 61 -8.62 5.12 20.43
N THR A 62 -8.21 3.89 20.11
CA THR A 62 -6.80 3.55 19.86
C THR A 62 -6.25 4.29 18.66
N VAL A 63 -7.06 4.46 17.61
CA VAL A 63 -6.67 5.22 16.42
C VAL A 63 -6.40 6.68 16.78
N ALA A 64 -7.31 7.33 17.53
CA ALA A 64 -7.16 8.73 17.91
C ALA A 64 -5.90 8.98 18.73
N ASP A 65 -5.65 8.12 19.73
CA ASP A 65 -4.48 8.22 20.62
C ASP A 65 -3.17 8.07 19.83
N ARG A 66 -3.07 7.04 18.97
CA ARG A 66 -1.85 6.78 18.20
C ARG A 66 -1.60 7.79 17.09
N LEU A 67 -2.64 8.36 16.48
CA LEU A 67 -2.48 9.46 15.51
C LEU A 67 -1.83 10.67 16.17
N GLN A 68 -2.23 10.98 17.40
CA GLN A 68 -1.65 12.08 18.19
C GLN A 68 -0.24 11.74 18.66
N GLU A 69 -0.04 10.53 19.23
CA GLU A 69 1.25 10.09 19.75
C GLU A 69 2.33 10.06 18.68
N TYR A 70 2.00 9.55 17.50
CA TYR A 70 2.96 9.40 16.40
C TYR A 70 2.95 10.59 15.44
N ASP A 71 2.17 11.64 15.71
CA ASP A 71 2.07 12.84 14.87
C ASP A 71 1.75 12.47 13.40
N ILE A 72 0.69 11.66 13.20
CA ILE A 72 0.22 11.26 11.88
C ILE A 72 -0.91 12.22 11.46
N PRO A 73 -0.81 12.89 10.30
CA PRO A 73 -1.70 13.99 9.93
C PRO A 73 -3.06 13.53 9.36
N LEU A 74 -3.65 12.48 9.92
CA LEU A 74 -4.93 11.93 9.45
C LEU A 74 -6.13 12.30 10.33
N ALA A 75 -5.91 12.92 11.49
CA ALA A 75 -6.96 13.25 12.45
C ALA A 75 -7.94 14.32 11.91
N GLY A 76 -9.23 14.21 12.27
CA GLY A 76 -10.23 15.25 12.04
C GLY A 76 -10.70 15.41 10.58
N ALA A 77 -10.43 14.49 9.68
CA ALA A 77 -10.99 14.51 8.34
C ALA A 77 -12.47 14.06 8.33
N LYS A 78 -13.20 14.42 7.29
CA LYS A 78 -14.59 13.98 7.10
C LYS A 78 -14.68 12.60 6.44
N LYS A 79 -13.68 12.23 5.68
CA LYS A 79 -13.64 10.99 4.91
C LYS A 79 -12.19 10.57 4.69
N TRP A 80 -11.95 9.29 4.67
CA TRP A 80 -10.63 8.71 4.33
C TRP A 80 -10.77 7.77 3.14
N VAL A 81 -9.73 7.71 2.33
CA VAL A 81 -9.64 6.81 1.18
C VAL A 81 -8.28 6.14 1.21
N ALA A 82 -8.27 4.81 1.04
CA ALA A 82 -7.03 4.09 0.87
C ALA A 82 -6.71 3.87 -0.61
N ALA A 83 -5.41 3.89 -0.94
CA ALA A 83 -4.91 3.47 -2.23
C ALA A 83 -3.74 2.49 -2.07
N ALA A 84 -3.62 1.56 -3.01
CA ALA A 84 -2.55 0.58 -3.10
C ALA A 84 -1.77 0.80 -4.39
N ILE A 85 -0.47 1.07 -4.28
CA ILE A 85 0.41 1.34 -5.41
C ILE A 85 1.32 0.14 -5.62
N ASP A 86 1.27 -0.42 -6.82
CA ASP A 86 2.14 -1.49 -7.27
C ASP A 86 3.22 -0.93 -8.20
N ILE A 87 4.47 -1.26 -7.92
CA ILE A 87 5.62 -0.86 -8.73
C ILE A 87 5.93 -2.04 -9.66
N GLU A 88 5.95 -1.81 -10.97
CA GLU A 88 6.09 -2.87 -11.98
C GLU A 88 7.50 -2.91 -12.58
N PRO A 89 8.47 -3.55 -11.89
CA PRO A 89 9.85 -3.58 -12.36
C PRO A 89 10.06 -4.46 -13.59
N GLU A 90 9.09 -5.33 -13.94
CA GLU A 90 9.23 -6.25 -15.07
C GLU A 90 9.09 -5.57 -16.43
N GLU A 91 8.40 -4.45 -16.52
CA GLU A 91 8.27 -3.65 -17.75
C GLU A 91 9.52 -2.82 -18.07
N ILE A 92 10.49 -2.76 -17.16
CA ILE A 92 11.76 -2.03 -17.34
C ILE A 92 12.71 -2.78 -18.31
N ARG A 93 12.38 -4.00 -18.73
CA ARG A 93 13.20 -4.85 -19.60
C ARG A 93 13.27 -4.37 -21.05
N GLY A 94 13.83 -3.22 -21.30
CA GLY A 94 14.00 -2.77 -22.71
C GLY A 94 14.51 -1.35 -22.91
N SER A 95 14.45 -0.52 -21.93
CA SER A 95 14.98 0.84 -21.96
C SER A 95 16.46 0.89 -21.56
N ALA A 96 17.21 1.86 -22.08
CA ALA A 96 18.56 2.13 -21.64
C ALA A 96 18.54 2.32 -20.11
N MET A 97 19.08 1.33 -19.39
CA MET A 97 18.98 1.28 -17.92
C MET A 97 19.52 2.57 -17.31
N LEU A 98 18.61 3.35 -16.69
CA LEU A 98 19.03 4.44 -15.82
C LEU A 98 19.92 3.87 -14.71
N PRO A 99 20.91 4.63 -14.20
CA PRO A 99 21.74 4.20 -13.07
C PRO A 99 20.91 3.73 -11.86
N LEU A 100 19.74 4.35 -11.66
CA LEU A 100 18.77 4.00 -10.61
C LEU A 100 18.24 2.56 -10.73
N HIS A 101 18.09 2.02 -11.95
CA HIS A 101 17.60 0.66 -12.17
C HIS A 101 18.59 -0.42 -11.74
N LYS A 102 19.86 -0.06 -11.53
CA LYS A 102 20.88 -0.97 -10.98
C LYS A 102 20.71 -1.19 -9.49
N GLU A 103 20.10 -0.24 -8.80
CA GLU A 103 19.86 -0.24 -7.36
C GLU A 103 18.34 -0.40 -7.11
N LYS A 104 17.86 -1.62 -7.26
CA LYS A 104 16.42 -1.96 -7.16
C LYS A 104 15.76 -1.46 -5.88
N ASP A 105 16.52 -1.36 -4.80
CA ASP A 105 16.02 -0.92 -3.49
C ASP A 105 15.72 0.60 -3.45
N LEU A 106 16.30 1.38 -4.36
CA LEU A 106 16.03 2.83 -4.44
C LEU A 106 14.74 3.19 -5.17
N ILE A 107 14.24 2.30 -6.04
CA ILE A 107 13.03 2.56 -6.82
C ILE A 107 11.81 2.79 -5.92
N PRO A 108 11.49 1.90 -4.96
CA PRO A 108 10.35 2.11 -4.06
C PRO A 108 10.47 3.40 -3.24
N ILE A 109 11.68 3.74 -2.78
CA ILE A 109 11.94 4.96 -2.02
C ILE A 109 11.68 6.20 -2.88
N SER A 110 12.17 6.19 -4.13
CA SER A 110 11.97 7.30 -5.06
C SER A 110 10.50 7.47 -5.45
N VAL A 111 9.78 6.37 -5.69
CA VAL A 111 8.34 6.39 -5.96
C VAL A 111 7.60 6.95 -4.76
N MET A 112 7.88 6.47 -3.54
CA MET A 112 7.25 6.94 -2.32
C MET A 112 7.46 8.46 -2.13
N GLN A 113 8.66 8.97 -2.41
CA GLN A 113 8.97 10.39 -2.30
C GLN A 113 8.15 11.23 -3.29
N ILE A 114 8.01 10.80 -4.55
CA ILE A 114 7.17 11.49 -5.56
C ILE A 114 5.71 11.49 -5.11
N VAL A 115 5.21 10.34 -4.65
CA VAL A 115 3.82 10.20 -4.17
C VAL A 115 3.57 11.13 -2.99
N GLU A 116 4.46 11.14 -2.01
CA GLU A 116 4.34 11.96 -0.81
C GLU A 116 4.35 13.46 -1.15
N GLU A 117 5.28 13.91 -1.98
CA GLU A 117 5.39 15.32 -2.39
C GLU A 117 4.12 15.81 -3.11
N LYS A 118 3.60 15.02 -4.04
CA LYS A 118 2.39 15.37 -4.79
C LYS A 118 1.14 15.36 -3.93
N LEU A 119 0.96 14.32 -3.12
CA LEU A 119 -0.22 14.21 -2.26
C LEU A 119 -0.24 15.27 -1.17
N ARG A 120 0.89 15.67 -0.58
CA ARG A 120 0.96 16.74 0.41
C ARG A 120 0.43 18.07 -0.09
N ASN A 121 0.56 18.35 -1.39
CA ASN A 121 0.03 19.55 -2.03
C ASN A 121 -1.49 19.49 -2.23
N TYR A 122 -2.09 18.30 -2.16
CA TYR A 122 -3.50 18.08 -2.37
C TYR A 122 -4.27 17.79 -1.09
N CYS A 123 -3.78 16.87 -0.27
CA CYS A 123 -4.47 16.43 0.95
C CYS A 123 -3.47 16.01 2.04
N ARG A 124 -3.97 15.88 3.27
CA ARG A 124 -3.22 15.22 4.33
C ARG A 124 -3.21 13.73 4.06
N CYS A 125 -2.04 13.12 4.12
CA CYS A 125 -1.89 11.71 3.82
C CYS A 125 -0.84 11.06 4.72
N ALA A 126 -0.90 9.74 4.79
CA ALA A 126 0.12 8.89 5.37
C ALA A 126 0.45 7.75 4.43
N LEU A 127 1.73 7.42 4.33
CA LEU A 127 2.26 6.39 3.46
C LEU A 127 3.02 5.35 4.27
N ALA A 128 2.98 4.10 3.82
CA ALA A 128 3.82 3.04 4.36
C ALA A 128 4.16 2.02 3.26
N THR A 129 5.29 1.35 3.39
CA THR A 129 5.55 0.15 2.60
C THR A 129 4.65 -0.96 3.13
N SER A 130 3.86 -1.58 2.26
CA SER A 130 2.94 -2.64 2.68
C SER A 130 3.71 -3.90 3.03
N ALA A 131 3.51 -4.40 4.26
CA ALA A 131 4.06 -5.66 4.72
C ALA A 131 3.28 -6.90 4.22
N ARG A 132 2.16 -6.70 3.49
CA ARG A 132 1.24 -7.77 3.08
C ARG A 132 1.74 -8.57 1.87
N THR A 133 2.64 -8.00 1.09
CA THR A 133 3.16 -8.62 -0.14
C THR A 133 4.67 -8.65 -0.15
N ALA A 134 5.25 -9.64 -0.82
CA ALA A 134 6.70 -9.72 -1.04
C ALA A 134 7.19 -8.71 -2.10
N ALA A 135 6.29 -8.08 -2.83
CA ALA A 135 6.58 -7.02 -3.79
C ALA A 135 6.62 -5.65 -3.09
N ALA A 136 7.36 -4.71 -3.66
CA ALA A 136 7.40 -3.33 -3.17
C ALA A 136 6.06 -2.63 -3.45
N GLU A 137 5.12 -2.79 -2.52
CA GLU A 137 3.80 -2.18 -2.55
C GLU A 137 3.77 -1.00 -1.58
N ILE A 138 3.24 0.14 -2.03
CA ILE A 138 3.07 1.32 -1.19
C ILE A 138 1.59 1.47 -0.86
N ALA A 139 1.30 1.49 0.44
CA ALA A 139 -0.01 1.84 0.96
C ALA A 139 -0.12 3.35 1.18
N VAL A 140 -1.23 3.93 0.78
CA VAL A 140 -1.55 5.34 0.97
C VAL A 140 -2.89 5.44 1.70
N ILE A 141 -2.95 6.28 2.73
CA ILE A 141 -4.19 6.70 3.36
C ILE A 141 -4.31 8.21 3.15
N ALA A 142 -5.32 8.64 2.42
CA ALA A 142 -5.60 10.05 2.13
C ALA A 142 -6.81 10.53 2.94
N ALA A 143 -6.66 11.68 3.58
CA ALA A 143 -7.73 12.37 4.31
C ALA A 143 -8.42 13.37 3.37
N ILE A 144 -9.71 13.23 3.17
CA ILE A 144 -10.52 14.07 2.27
C ILE A 144 -11.32 15.05 3.10
N ASP A 145 -11.01 16.32 2.94
CA ASP A 145 -11.67 17.46 3.62
C ASP A 145 -12.40 18.34 2.60
N GLY A 146 -13.38 19.08 3.04
CA GLY A 146 -14.28 20.01 2.39
C GLY A 146 -13.99 20.55 0.97
N GLU A 147 -12.77 20.96 0.67
CA GLU A 147 -12.37 21.45 -0.65
C GLU A 147 -11.83 20.34 -1.55
N ASN A 148 -11.36 19.24 -0.97
CA ASN A 148 -10.79 18.11 -1.68
C ASN A 148 -11.87 17.07 -1.97
N SER A 149 -11.93 16.62 -3.20
CA SER A 149 -12.87 15.58 -3.63
C SER A 149 -12.15 14.26 -3.86
N GLN A 150 -12.89 13.17 -3.77
CA GLN A 150 -12.36 11.86 -4.13
C GLN A 150 -11.98 11.79 -5.62
N THR A 151 -12.73 12.48 -6.49
CA THR A 151 -12.41 12.61 -7.91
C THR A 151 -11.06 13.30 -8.12
N GLY A 152 -10.82 14.42 -7.41
CA GLY A 152 -9.53 15.10 -7.48
C GLY A 152 -8.36 14.24 -6.96
N LEU A 153 -8.59 13.37 -5.96
CA LEU A 153 -7.58 12.40 -5.53
C LEU A 153 -7.24 11.41 -6.66
N ILE A 154 -8.26 10.93 -7.40
CA ILE A 154 -8.07 10.02 -8.55
C ILE A 154 -7.22 10.72 -9.61
N ASP A 155 -7.51 11.99 -9.93
CA ASP A 155 -6.76 12.78 -10.91
C ASP A 155 -5.29 12.97 -10.49
N VAL A 156 -5.05 13.33 -9.23
CA VAL A 156 -3.69 13.50 -8.69
C VAL A 156 -2.91 12.18 -8.74
N LEU A 157 -3.52 11.07 -8.36
CA LEU A 157 -2.88 9.76 -8.44
C LEU A 157 -2.62 9.34 -9.90
N GLY A 158 -3.51 9.71 -10.83
CA GLY A 158 -3.29 9.52 -12.25
C GLY A 158 -2.10 10.32 -12.81
N ASP A 159 -1.93 11.55 -12.33
CA ASP A 159 -0.78 12.38 -12.71
C ASP A 159 0.53 11.84 -12.10
N ILE A 160 0.49 11.30 -10.89
CA ILE A 160 1.63 10.61 -10.27
C ILE A 160 2.06 9.40 -11.13
N CYS A 161 1.13 8.58 -11.64
CA CYS A 161 1.45 7.48 -12.55
C CYS A 161 2.22 7.96 -13.80
N LYS A 162 1.74 9.04 -14.42
CA LYS A 162 2.39 9.63 -15.61
C LYS A 162 3.78 10.18 -15.28
N GLU A 163 3.91 10.88 -14.16
CA GLU A 163 5.16 11.50 -13.74
C GLU A 163 6.21 10.47 -13.35
N THR A 164 5.85 9.45 -12.58
CA THR A 164 6.73 8.35 -12.21
C THR A 164 7.27 7.64 -13.45
N LYS A 165 6.39 7.35 -14.43
CA LYS A 165 6.80 6.78 -15.71
C LYS A 165 7.74 7.70 -16.48
N LYS A 166 7.53 9.03 -16.43
CA LYS A 166 8.35 10.02 -17.14
C LYS A 166 9.72 10.22 -16.51
N ILE A 167 9.79 10.28 -15.16
CA ILE A 167 11.01 10.63 -14.41
C ILE A 167 11.87 9.39 -14.13
N LEU A 168 11.23 8.31 -13.66
CA LEU A 168 11.92 7.09 -13.23
C LEU A 168 11.92 6.00 -14.32
N GLU A 169 11.15 6.18 -15.40
CA GLU A 169 10.88 5.15 -16.42
C GLU A 169 10.30 3.86 -15.81
N VAL A 170 9.64 3.98 -14.65
CA VAL A 170 9.02 2.88 -13.91
C VAL A 170 7.51 3.06 -13.94
N PRO A 171 6.76 2.17 -14.58
CA PRO A 171 5.31 2.20 -14.52
C PRO A 171 4.84 1.79 -13.12
N ILE A 172 3.83 2.49 -12.61
CA ILE A 172 3.14 2.14 -11.37
C ILE A 172 1.66 2.01 -11.64
N THR A 173 1.02 1.02 -11.03
CA THR A 173 -0.44 0.87 -11.07
C THR A 173 -1.01 1.19 -9.70
N VAL A 174 -2.03 2.05 -9.68
CA VAL A 174 -2.67 2.51 -8.44
C VAL A 174 -4.11 2.01 -8.39
N GLY A 175 -4.42 1.19 -7.40
CA GLY A 175 -5.79 0.87 -7.04
C GLY A 175 -6.30 1.83 -5.97
N ILE A 176 -7.54 2.30 -6.08
CA ILE A 176 -8.19 3.22 -5.14
C ILE A 176 -9.45 2.54 -4.59
N GLY A 177 -9.56 2.50 -3.26
CA GLY A 177 -10.68 1.90 -2.56
C GLY A 177 -11.85 2.85 -2.34
N HIS A 178 -12.87 2.34 -1.66
CA HIS A 178 -14.02 3.12 -1.25
C HIS A 178 -13.63 4.17 -0.20
N GLY A 179 -14.34 5.29 -0.19
CA GLY A 179 -14.19 6.24 0.91
C GLY A 179 -14.94 5.77 2.16
N CYS A 180 -14.29 5.81 3.32
CA CYS A 180 -14.86 5.51 4.61
C CYS A 180 -15.04 6.77 5.47
N GLN A 181 -16.01 6.74 6.40
CA GLN A 181 -16.31 7.86 7.31
C GLN A 181 -15.57 7.74 8.64
N ALA A 182 -15.08 6.55 8.96
CA ALA A 182 -14.26 6.28 10.14
C ALA A 182 -12.92 5.67 9.70
N LEU A 183 -11.84 6.11 10.35
CA LEU A 183 -10.49 5.58 10.04
C LEU A 183 -10.34 4.12 10.50
N SER A 184 -11.15 3.68 11.47
CA SER A 184 -11.28 2.27 11.87
C SER A 184 -11.73 1.33 10.75
N GLU A 185 -12.36 1.86 9.70
CA GLU A 185 -12.84 1.11 8.53
C GLU A 185 -11.83 1.10 7.37
N ILE A 186 -10.66 1.74 7.51
CA ILE A 186 -9.71 1.93 6.41
C ILE A 186 -9.17 0.62 5.85
N SER A 187 -9.14 -0.45 6.65
CA SER A 187 -8.73 -1.78 6.19
C SER A 187 -9.64 -2.33 5.08
N SER A 188 -10.95 -2.03 5.12
CA SER A 188 -11.89 -2.41 4.06
C SER A 188 -11.65 -1.59 2.79
N SER A 189 -11.41 -0.28 2.94
CA SER A 189 -11.04 0.60 1.82
C SER A 189 -9.73 0.13 1.16
N TYR A 190 -8.73 -0.25 1.96
CA TYR A 190 -7.47 -0.76 1.43
C TYR A 190 -7.64 -2.12 0.72
N THR A 191 -8.45 -3.00 1.25
CA THR A 191 -8.78 -4.27 0.59
C THR A 191 -9.43 -4.01 -0.78
N ALA A 192 -10.39 -3.09 -0.85
CA ALA A 192 -10.99 -2.66 -2.11
C ALA A 192 -9.96 -2.02 -3.07
N ALA A 193 -8.99 -1.27 -2.56
CA ALA A 193 -7.89 -0.72 -3.37
C ALA A 193 -7.01 -1.81 -3.97
N VAL A 194 -6.68 -2.84 -3.20
CA VAL A 194 -5.92 -4.02 -3.69
C VAL A 194 -6.73 -4.78 -4.73
N ASP A 195 -8.03 -4.97 -4.50
CA ASP A 195 -8.92 -5.60 -5.47
C ASP A 195 -9.03 -4.77 -6.77
N ALA A 196 -9.17 -3.43 -6.67
CA ALA A 196 -9.16 -2.51 -7.83
C ALA A 196 -7.88 -2.65 -8.66
N ARG A 197 -6.71 -2.65 -8.00
CA ARG A 197 -5.43 -2.87 -8.67
C ARG A 197 -5.37 -4.20 -9.43
N GLY A 198 -6.03 -5.23 -8.92
CA GLY A 198 -6.12 -6.53 -9.58
C GLY A 198 -6.72 -6.46 -10.98
N TYR A 199 -7.58 -5.48 -11.28
CA TYR A 199 -8.15 -5.26 -12.62
C TYR A 199 -7.11 -4.76 -13.64
N LYS A 200 -5.86 -4.51 -13.25
CA LYS A 200 -4.78 -4.15 -14.19
C LYS A 200 -4.62 -5.15 -15.33
N ALA A 201 -4.94 -6.42 -15.12
CA ALA A 201 -4.94 -7.46 -16.16
C ALA A 201 -5.96 -7.20 -17.27
N ILE A 202 -7.01 -6.42 -17.01
CA ILE A 202 -8.10 -6.09 -17.92
C ILE A 202 -7.95 -4.66 -18.46
N VAL A 203 -7.66 -3.70 -17.56
CA VAL A 203 -7.57 -2.27 -17.90
C VAL A 203 -6.21 -1.91 -18.49
N GLY A 204 -5.18 -2.66 -18.16
CA GLY A 204 -3.78 -2.39 -18.47
C GLY A 204 -3.01 -1.84 -17.27
N SER A 205 -1.68 -2.05 -17.30
CA SER A 205 -0.75 -1.56 -16.30
C SER A 205 -0.45 -0.06 -16.47
N GLY A 206 0.15 0.54 -15.45
CA GLY A 206 0.55 1.96 -15.50
C GLY A 206 -0.60 2.95 -15.38
N SER A 207 -1.73 2.54 -14.80
CA SER A 207 -2.97 3.32 -14.70
C SER A 207 -3.49 3.41 -13.26
N THR A 208 -4.42 4.34 -13.06
CA THR A 208 -5.17 4.49 -11.81
C THR A 208 -6.54 3.84 -11.98
N ILE A 209 -6.88 2.94 -11.08
CA ILE A 209 -8.12 2.14 -11.13
C ILE A 209 -8.91 2.39 -9.85
N TYR A 210 -10.08 3.00 -9.97
CA TYR A 210 -10.99 3.19 -8.85
C TYR A 210 -11.96 2.02 -8.75
N ILE A 211 -12.14 1.46 -7.56
CA ILE A 211 -12.94 0.24 -7.36
C ILE A 211 -14.39 0.41 -7.86
N ASN A 212 -15.03 1.56 -7.65
CA ASN A 212 -16.41 1.78 -8.09
C ASN A 212 -16.58 1.84 -9.61
N ASP A 213 -15.50 2.11 -10.36
CA ASP A 213 -15.56 2.15 -11.82
C ASP A 213 -15.48 0.75 -12.43
N VAL A 214 -14.87 -0.19 -11.70
CA VAL A 214 -14.62 -1.56 -12.16
C VAL A 214 -15.44 -2.62 -11.44
N GLU A 215 -15.97 -2.30 -10.26
CA GLU A 215 -16.81 -3.22 -9.49
C GLU A 215 -18.22 -3.27 -10.09
N PRO A 216 -18.68 -4.44 -10.53
CA PRO A 216 -19.99 -4.56 -11.16
C PRO A 216 -21.11 -4.34 -10.13
N VAL A 217 -22.07 -3.49 -10.48
CA VAL A 217 -23.26 -3.17 -9.69
C VAL A 217 -24.23 -4.37 -9.61
N SER A 218 -24.09 -5.36 -10.49
CA SER A 218 -24.93 -6.56 -10.52
C SER A 218 -24.08 -7.80 -10.74
N GLY A 219 -24.20 -8.76 -9.82
CA GLY A 219 -23.46 -10.01 -9.85
C GLY A 219 -23.82 -10.89 -11.02
N GLY A 220 -23.08 -10.79 -12.12
CA GLY A 220 -23.04 -11.84 -13.12
C GLY A 220 -22.59 -13.16 -12.51
N LYS A 221 -22.91 -14.29 -13.12
CA LYS A 221 -22.35 -15.59 -12.74
C LYS A 221 -21.28 -15.96 -13.76
N LEU A 222 -20.05 -16.08 -13.31
CA LEU A 222 -18.96 -16.62 -14.09
C LEU A 222 -18.63 -18.02 -13.57
N GLN A 223 -18.94 -19.04 -14.34
CA GLN A 223 -18.66 -20.42 -14.01
C GLN A 223 -17.99 -21.10 -15.21
N PHE A 224 -16.95 -21.87 -14.92
CA PHE A 224 -16.34 -22.78 -15.90
C PHE A 224 -17.10 -24.09 -15.79
N ASP A 225 -17.99 -24.33 -16.76
CA ASP A 225 -18.85 -25.51 -16.75
C ASP A 225 -18.25 -26.65 -17.59
N GLY A 226 -18.91 -27.85 -17.51
CA GLY A 226 -18.43 -29.03 -18.23
C GLY A 226 -18.46 -28.88 -19.77
N LYS A 227 -19.21 -27.93 -20.32
CA LYS A 227 -19.24 -27.65 -21.74
C LYS A 227 -18.01 -26.84 -22.15
N ASP A 228 -17.69 -25.79 -21.38
CA ASP A 228 -16.50 -24.98 -21.57
C ASP A 228 -15.23 -25.82 -21.44
N GLU A 229 -15.22 -26.72 -20.44
CA GLU A 229 -14.13 -27.67 -20.25
C GLU A 229 -13.95 -28.59 -21.47
N ALA A 230 -15.03 -29.21 -21.92
CA ALA A 230 -14.98 -30.12 -23.06
C ALA A 230 -14.53 -29.44 -24.34
N GLU A 231 -14.99 -28.21 -24.60
CA GLU A 231 -14.62 -27.42 -25.78
C GLU A 231 -13.14 -27.04 -25.75
N LEU A 232 -12.64 -26.54 -24.61
CA LEU A 232 -11.23 -26.18 -24.43
C LEU A 232 -10.33 -27.42 -24.57
N ILE A 233 -10.66 -28.52 -23.92
CA ILE A 233 -9.88 -29.78 -23.99
C ILE A 233 -9.90 -30.36 -25.39
N ALA A 234 -11.03 -30.33 -26.11
CA ALA A 234 -11.09 -30.79 -27.48
C ALA A 234 -10.22 -29.94 -28.42
N ALA A 235 -10.22 -28.61 -28.23
CA ALA A 235 -9.33 -27.73 -28.98
C ALA A 235 -7.86 -28.04 -28.75
N ILE A 236 -7.46 -28.30 -27.50
CA ILE A 236 -6.07 -28.63 -27.14
C ILE A 236 -5.65 -29.99 -27.71
N LYS A 237 -6.53 -31.02 -27.64
CA LYS A 237 -6.21 -32.39 -28.09
C LYS A 237 -6.16 -32.53 -29.61
N PHE A 238 -7.10 -31.97 -30.30
CA PHE A 238 -7.39 -32.28 -31.70
C PHE A 238 -7.38 -31.06 -32.58
N GLY A 239 -7.32 -29.85 -32.02
CA GLY A 239 -7.41 -28.63 -32.78
C GLY A 239 -6.07 -28.17 -33.39
N PRO A 240 -6.09 -27.52 -34.55
CA PRO A 240 -4.96 -26.71 -34.99
C PRO A 240 -4.76 -25.52 -34.04
N ARG A 241 -3.60 -24.87 -34.13
CA ARG A 241 -3.24 -23.73 -33.28
C ARG A 241 -4.29 -22.63 -33.25
N GLU A 242 -4.89 -22.34 -34.37
CA GLU A 242 -5.94 -21.32 -34.50
C GLU A 242 -7.17 -21.63 -33.65
N LYS A 243 -7.57 -22.91 -33.55
CA LYS A 243 -8.69 -23.32 -32.69
C LYS A 243 -8.37 -23.24 -31.22
N ILE A 244 -7.11 -23.48 -30.80
CA ILE A 244 -6.67 -23.31 -29.45
C ILE A 244 -6.73 -21.81 -29.07
N GLU A 245 -6.23 -20.94 -29.96
CA GLU A 245 -6.27 -19.50 -29.75
C GLU A 245 -7.71 -18.97 -29.66
N GLU A 246 -8.62 -19.52 -30.46
CA GLU A 246 -10.05 -19.19 -30.46
C GLU A 246 -10.73 -19.62 -29.13
N ALA A 247 -10.46 -20.85 -28.67
CA ALA A 247 -10.99 -21.34 -27.39
C ALA A 247 -10.46 -20.54 -26.18
N VAL A 248 -9.18 -20.19 -26.17
CA VAL A 248 -8.60 -19.33 -25.13
C VAL A 248 -9.22 -17.95 -25.18
N ARG A 249 -9.42 -17.37 -26.37
CA ARG A 249 -10.08 -16.07 -26.52
C ARG A 249 -11.50 -16.13 -25.99
N SER A 250 -12.27 -17.18 -26.29
CA SER A 250 -13.63 -17.36 -25.77
C SER A 250 -13.68 -17.38 -24.23
N VAL A 251 -12.69 -18.02 -23.58
CA VAL A 251 -12.55 -18.02 -22.10
C VAL A 251 -12.29 -16.61 -21.57
N MET A 252 -11.41 -15.86 -22.23
CA MET A 252 -11.08 -14.48 -21.84
C MET A 252 -12.26 -13.51 -22.09
N ASP A 253 -12.96 -13.66 -23.20
CA ASP A 253 -14.13 -12.84 -23.55
C ASP A 253 -15.27 -13.07 -22.53
N LYS A 254 -15.55 -14.33 -22.14
CA LYS A 254 -16.51 -14.64 -21.08
C LYS A 254 -16.17 -13.95 -19.75
N MET A 255 -14.90 -13.91 -19.40
CA MET A 255 -14.44 -13.25 -18.17
C MET A 255 -14.62 -11.74 -18.27
N SER A 256 -14.34 -11.13 -19.42
CA SER A 256 -14.50 -9.70 -19.67
C SER A 256 -15.97 -9.28 -19.68
N ASP A 257 -16.83 -10.08 -20.32
CA ASP A 257 -18.26 -9.78 -20.51
C ASP A 257 -19.09 -10.03 -19.25
N ALA A 258 -18.64 -10.92 -18.36
CA ALA A 258 -19.39 -11.35 -17.19
C ALA A 258 -19.59 -10.23 -16.15
N LYS A 259 -18.77 -9.14 -16.21
CA LYS A 259 -18.83 -8.02 -15.24
C LYS A 259 -18.97 -8.51 -13.80
N VAL A 260 -18.11 -9.42 -13.41
CA VAL A 260 -18.06 -10.01 -12.05
C VAL A 260 -16.91 -9.43 -11.25
N HIS A 261 -16.98 -9.57 -9.94
CA HIS A 261 -15.91 -9.16 -9.04
C HIS A 261 -14.58 -9.85 -9.41
N PHE A 262 -13.46 -9.13 -9.32
CA PHE A 262 -12.12 -9.63 -9.68
C PHE A 262 -11.79 -10.98 -9.04
N ARG A 263 -12.18 -11.22 -7.78
CA ARG A 263 -12.00 -12.51 -7.11
C ARG A 263 -12.73 -13.66 -7.80
N GLN A 264 -13.88 -13.39 -8.43
CA GLN A 264 -14.58 -14.40 -9.22
C GLN A 264 -13.85 -14.70 -10.53
N CYS A 265 -13.24 -13.69 -11.15
CA CYS A 265 -12.34 -13.88 -12.30
C CYS A 265 -11.14 -14.76 -11.93
N GLN A 266 -10.52 -14.51 -10.77
CA GLN A 266 -9.42 -15.35 -10.27
C GLN A 266 -9.85 -16.80 -10.03
N ALA A 267 -10.99 -17.01 -9.37
CA ALA A 267 -11.54 -18.35 -9.13
C ALA A 267 -11.86 -19.07 -10.45
N TYR A 268 -12.41 -18.36 -11.42
CA TYR A 268 -12.66 -18.90 -12.77
C TYR A 268 -11.37 -19.34 -13.46
N MET A 269 -10.34 -18.50 -13.47
CA MET A 269 -9.03 -18.83 -14.07
C MET A 269 -8.35 -20.00 -13.34
N LEU A 270 -8.48 -20.08 -12.02
CA LEU A 270 -7.99 -21.24 -11.25
C LEU A 270 -8.72 -22.51 -11.65
N SER A 271 -10.03 -22.48 -11.87
CA SER A 271 -10.81 -23.62 -12.33
C SER A 271 -10.36 -24.08 -13.72
N VAL A 272 -10.17 -23.16 -14.66
CA VAL A 272 -9.64 -23.43 -16.01
C VAL A 272 -8.27 -24.09 -15.93
N SER A 273 -7.35 -23.48 -15.17
CA SER A 273 -5.97 -23.99 -15.04
C SER A 273 -5.93 -25.36 -14.38
N SER A 274 -6.75 -25.56 -13.32
CA SER A 274 -6.84 -26.84 -12.60
C SER A 274 -7.36 -27.96 -13.52
N SER A 275 -8.37 -27.68 -14.36
CA SER A 275 -8.89 -28.65 -15.32
C SER A 275 -7.82 -29.07 -16.33
N ILE A 276 -7.07 -28.12 -16.88
CA ILE A 276 -5.99 -28.42 -17.84
C ILE A 276 -4.91 -29.29 -17.17
N ILE A 277 -4.45 -28.90 -15.98
CA ILE A 277 -3.41 -29.63 -15.23
C ILE A 277 -3.86 -31.06 -14.91
N GLN A 278 -5.12 -31.24 -14.48
CA GLN A 278 -5.67 -32.56 -14.17
C GLN A 278 -5.69 -33.47 -15.41
N ARG A 279 -6.01 -32.95 -16.58
CA ARG A 279 -6.00 -33.72 -17.84
C ARG A 279 -4.60 -34.08 -18.29
N ILE A 280 -3.61 -33.18 -18.11
CA ILE A 280 -2.21 -33.48 -18.39
C ILE A 280 -1.70 -34.62 -17.48
N GLN A 281 -2.05 -34.59 -16.19
CA GLN A 281 -1.62 -35.63 -15.22
C GLN A 281 -2.25 -37.00 -15.48
N GLN A 282 -3.47 -37.03 -16.03
CA GLN A 282 -4.16 -38.27 -16.41
C GLN A 282 -3.67 -38.83 -17.76
N HIS A 283 -2.64 -38.24 -18.38
CA HIS A 283 -2.16 -38.59 -19.71
C HIS A 283 -3.26 -38.53 -20.80
N ASP A 284 -4.27 -37.70 -20.58
CA ASP A 284 -5.41 -37.56 -21.48
C ASP A 284 -5.24 -36.38 -22.48
N LEU A 285 -4.07 -35.73 -22.48
CA LEU A 285 -3.67 -34.64 -23.39
C LEU A 285 -2.44 -35.02 -24.21
#